data_3aa4b667755ce686fd8476d27e0ab162
#
_entry.id   3aa4b667755ce686fd8476d27e0ab162
#
_cell.length_a   1.000
_cell.length_b   1.000
_cell.length_c   1.000
_cell.angle_alpha   90.00
_cell.angle_beta   90.00
_cell.angle_gamma   90.00
#
_symmetry.space_group_name_H-M   'P 1'
#
loop_
_entity.id
_entity.type
_entity.pdbx_description
1 polymer ?
#
loop_
_entity_poly.entity_id
_entity_poly.type
_entity_poly.pdbx_seq_one_letter_code
_entity_poly.pdbx_strand_id
1 'polypeptide(L)'
;MLPLASGAETNEESPPLKKPTLLEKQVMQQKKTSDSPSLIELYRPNYVLPYYYTNKPYHAIYQNATPNNQEIQNDEFKAQISLKIPIFRHVIKDRPLALNFSYTQLMYWQVYAKSQYFRETNYEPELFLENYFNPYFAAQLGLNHQSNGRGGSLERSWNRAYTQLKWTGNRWLVNLRLWALIDKAESSDLHNPDIAHFLGHDNLVLSHQLPGDWKASLELQNLESGLQRGFVQVTLSYPILQSLSVYGQVFSGYGQSLIEYNHRTTSAGIGIVLNDWVS
;
A
#
# COMPACT_ATOMS: atom_id res chain seq x y z
N MET A 1 -9.91 -38.90 67.16
CA MET A 1 -9.73 -37.60 66.58
C MET A 1 -8.62 -37.69 65.60
N LEU A 2 -8.98 -37.72 64.34
CA LEU A 2 -8.03 -37.66 63.21
C LEU A 2 -8.10 -36.23 62.58
N PRO A 3 -7.00 -35.61 62.22
CA PRO A 3 -7.04 -34.27 61.58
C PRO A 3 -7.36 -34.40 60.10
N LEU A 4 -8.28 -33.56 59.62
CA LEU A 4 -8.61 -33.32 58.23
C LEU A 4 -7.44 -32.63 57.55
N ALA A 5 -6.93 -33.22 56.44
CA ALA A 5 -5.97 -32.60 55.53
C ALA A 5 -6.72 -31.61 54.66
N SER A 6 -6.35 -30.35 54.75
CA SER A 6 -6.77 -29.26 53.86
C SER A 6 -6.02 -29.40 52.53
N GLY A 7 -6.72 -29.74 51.46
CA GLY A 7 -6.20 -29.69 50.12
C GLY A 7 -6.01 -28.24 49.68
N ALA A 8 -4.78 -27.85 49.38
CA ALA A 8 -4.48 -26.60 48.71
C ALA A 8 -4.83 -26.75 47.19
N GLU A 9 -5.87 -26.06 46.74
CA GLU A 9 -6.13 -25.88 45.29
C GLU A 9 -5.03 -24.99 44.71
N THR A 10 -4.19 -25.57 43.91
CA THR A 10 -3.26 -24.81 43.08
C THR A 10 -4.06 -24.20 41.93
N ASN A 11 -4.28 -22.88 41.97
CA ASN A 11 -4.76 -22.12 40.84
C ASN A 11 -3.67 -22.16 39.73
N GLU A 12 -3.80 -23.08 38.79
CA GLU A 12 -3.07 -22.98 37.52
C GLU A 12 -3.61 -21.76 36.75
N GLU A 13 -2.86 -20.65 36.77
CA GLU A 13 -3.11 -19.53 35.85
C GLU A 13 -2.98 -20.05 34.43
N SER A 14 -4.09 -20.02 33.70
CA SER A 14 -4.08 -20.32 32.26
C SER A 14 -3.08 -19.39 31.54
N PRO A 15 -2.21 -19.92 30.67
CA PRO A 15 -1.24 -19.09 29.96
C PRO A 15 -1.96 -17.98 29.19
N PRO A 16 -1.43 -16.75 29.15
CA PRO A 16 -2.08 -15.61 28.50
C PRO A 16 -2.34 -15.93 27.04
N LEU A 17 -3.58 -15.77 26.60
CA LEU A 17 -4.02 -15.98 25.21
C LEU A 17 -3.14 -15.13 24.29
N LYS A 18 -2.38 -15.80 23.46
CA LYS A 18 -1.48 -15.17 22.47
C LYS A 18 -2.34 -14.34 21.51
N LYS A 19 -2.10 -13.04 21.42
CA LYS A 19 -2.84 -12.16 20.48
C LYS A 19 -2.63 -12.68 19.05
N PRO A 20 -3.69 -12.81 18.25
CA PRO A 20 -3.57 -13.31 16.87
C PRO A 20 -2.68 -12.41 16.04
N THR A 21 -1.90 -13.01 15.14
CA THR A 21 -1.09 -12.28 14.16
C THR A 21 -1.98 -11.55 13.15
N LEU A 22 -1.40 -10.63 12.38
CA LEU A 22 -2.12 -9.91 11.35
C LEU A 22 -2.70 -10.86 10.29
N LEU A 23 -1.92 -11.84 9.82
CA LEU A 23 -2.39 -12.84 8.86
C LEU A 23 -3.45 -13.76 9.46
N GLU A 24 -3.34 -14.15 10.74
CA GLU A 24 -4.42 -14.87 11.44
C GLU A 24 -5.72 -14.08 11.43
N LYS A 25 -5.67 -12.77 11.71
CA LYS A 25 -6.86 -11.91 11.65
C LYS A 25 -7.44 -11.87 10.23
N GLN A 26 -6.61 -11.71 9.20
CA GLN A 26 -7.04 -11.72 7.80
C GLN A 26 -7.65 -13.06 7.39
N VAL A 27 -7.06 -14.19 7.79
CA VAL A 27 -7.61 -15.54 7.56
C VAL A 27 -8.94 -15.74 8.30
N MET A 28 -9.03 -15.30 9.56
CA MET A 28 -10.27 -15.34 10.34
C MET A 28 -11.36 -14.46 9.70
N GLN A 29 -10.99 -13.30 9.19
CA GLN A 29 -11.91 -12.40 8.50
C GLN A 29 -12.39 -13.01 7.18
N GLN A 30 -11.50 -13.64 6.40
CA GLN A 30 -11.88 -14.38 5.20
C GLN A 30 -12.84 -15.54 5.52
N LYS A 31 -12.62 -16.29 6.60
CA LYS A 31 -13.53 -17.35 7.04
C LYS A 31 -14.89 -16.80 7.48
N LYS A 32 -14.92 -15.69 8.21
CA LYS A 32 -16.18 -15.04 8.63
C LYS A 32 -16.96 -14.47 7.44
N THR A 33 -16.26 -13.92 6.43
CA THR A 33 -16.89 -13.36 5.23
C THR A 33 -17.28 -14.42 4.21
N SER A 34 -16.86 -15.69 4.36
CA SER A 34 -17.45 -16.80 3.59
C SER A 34 -18.92 -17.04 3.92
N ASP A 35 -19.33 -16.68 5.14
CA ASP A 35 -20.72 -16.79 5.62
C ASP A 35 -21.52 -15.48 5.47
N SER A 36 -20.87 -14.38 5.09
CA SER A 36 -21.50 -13.06 4.87
C SER A 36 -20.85 -12.41 3.64
N PRO A 37 -21.62 -11.93 2.67
CA PRO A 37 -21.07 -11.40 1.41
C PRO A 37 -20.52 -9.98 1.58
N SER A 38 -19.45 -9.77 2.35
CA SER A 38 -18.64 -8.56 2.20
C SER A 38 -17.91 -8.67 0.87
N LEU A 39 -18.50 -8.04 -0.15
CA LEU A 39 -17.99 -8.03 -1.50
C LEU A 39 -16.70 -7.21 -1.64
N ILE A 40 -16.41 -6.29 -0.71
CA ILE A 40 -15.32 -5.32 -0.82
C ILE A 40 -14.53 -5.29 0.48
N GLU A 41 -13.21 -5.40 0.36
CA GLU A 41 -12.25 -5.33 1.47
C GLU A 41 -11.28 -4.17 1.23
N LEU A 42 -10.79 -3.52 2.29
CA LEU A 42 -9.66 -2.59 2.20
C LEU A 42 -8.39 -3.38 1.88
N TYR A 43 -7.52 -2.83 1.01
CA TYR A 43 -6.36 -3.60 0.51
C TYR A 43 -5.03 -2.98 0.91
N ARG A 44 -4.59 -1.91 0.23
CA ARG A 44 -3.43 -1.10 0.62
C ARG A 44 -3.89 0.04 1.53
N PRO A 45 -3.00 0.86 2.09
CA PRO A 45 -3.42 2.00 2.91
C PRO A 45 -4.44 2.89 2.23
N ASN A 46 -5.55 3.21 2.93
CA ASN A 46 -6.58 4.13 2.48
C ASN A 46 -6.49 5.39 3.32
N TYR A 47 -5.99 6.46 2.75
CA TYR A 47 -5.67 7.68 3.46
C TYR A 47 -6.07 8.94 2.71
N VAL A 48 -6.19 10.01 3.48
CA VAL A 48 -6.37 11.39 3.00
C VAL A 48 -5.36 12.26 3.73
N LEU A 49 -4.54 12.98 2.97
CA LEU A 49 -3.60 14.00 3.45
C LEU A 49 -4.10 15.36 2.93
N PRO A 50 -4.90 16.10 3.70
CA PRO A 50 -5.39 17.43 3.31
C PRO A 50 -4.24 18.37 3.00
N TYR A 51 -3.13 18.25 3.69
CA TYR A 51 -1.91 19.00 3.44
C TYR A 51 -0.76 18.04 3.11
N TYR A 52 -0.22 18.19 1.89
CA TYR A 52 0.92 17.45 1.38
C TYR A 52 1.84 18.42 0.65
N TYR A 53 3.03 18.62 1.17
CA TYR A 53 4.03 19.55 0.65
C TYR A 53 5.11 18.83 -0.13
N THR A 54 5.46 19.33 -1.31
CA THR A 54 6.52 18.83 -2.20
C THR A 54 7.59 19.92 -2.38
N ASN A 55 8.85 19.62 -2.05
CA ASN A 55 9.93 20.61 -2.07
C ASN A 55 10.37 21.02 -3.49
N LYS A 56 10.24 20.11 -4.46
CA LYS A 56 10.63 20.31 -5.88
C LYS A 56 9.56 19.75 -6.80
N PRO A 57 8.43 20.47 -6.98
CA PRO A 57 7.41 20.06 -7.94
C PRO A 57 7.99 19.99 -9.36
N TYR A 58 7.50 19.06 -10.18
CA TYR A 58 7.99 18.88 -11.55
C TYR A 58 7.33 19.88 -12.51
N HIS A 59 7.63 21.17 -12.37
CA HIS A 59 7.02 22.23 -13.17
C HIS A 59 7.13 21.99 -14.68
N ALA A 60 8.28 21.50 -15.16
CA ALA A 60 8.55 21.33 -16.58
C ALA A 60 7.57 20.39 -17.29
N ILE A 61 7.17 19.27 -16.67
CA ILE A 61 6.25 18.30 -17.29
C ILE A 61 4.81 18.85 -17.37
N TYR A 62 4.46 19.81 -16.52
CA TYR A 62 3.13 20.41 -16.47
C TYR A 62 3.03 21.75 -17.21
N GLN A 63 4.12 22.19 -17.86
CA GLN A 63 4.11 23.43 -18.64
C GLN A 63 3.06 23.34 -19.77
N ASN A 64 2.16 24.31 -19.85
CA ASN A 64 1.00 24.35 -20.76
C ASN A 64 -0.01 23.21 -20.59
N ALA A 65 0.06 22.45 -19.48
CA ALA A 65 -0.85 21.33 -19.18
C ALA A 65 -1.75 21.60 -17.97
N THR A 66 -1.70 22.78 -17.38
CA THR A 66 -2.48 23.20 -16.23
C THR A 66 -3.60 24.18 -16.65
N PRO A 67 -4.72 24.25 -15.90
CA PRO A 67 -5.74 25.25 -16.14
C PRO A 67 -5.16 26.67 -16.08
N ASN A 68 -5.47 27.49 -17.11
CA ASN A 68 -4.98 28.86 -17.24
C ASN A 68 -3.44 29.00 -17.21
N ASN A 69 -2.70 27.94 -17.57
CA ASN A 69 -1.24 27.90 -17.53
C ASN A 69 -0.64 28.31 -16.17
N GLN A 70 -1.38 28.11 -15.08
CA GLN A 70 -0.87 28.37 -13.74
C GLN A 70 0.24 27.37 -13.38
N GLU A 71 1.21 27.81 -12.60
CA GLU A 71 2.24 26.90 -12.07
C GLU A 71 1.63 25.97 -11.04
N ILE A 72 2.15 24.73 -10.97
CA ILE A 72 1.80 23.80 -9.89
C ILE A 72 2.38 24.32 -8.57
N GLN A 73 1.60 24.20 -7.51
CA GLN A 73 2.00 24.62 -6.17
C GLN A 73 2.78 23.52 -5.44
N ASN A 74 3.54 23.91 -4.44
CA ASN A 74 4.25 22.98 -3.56
C ASN A 74 3.30 22.20 -2.65
N ASP A 75 2.20 22.81 -2.26
CA ASP A 75 1.18 22.25 -1.37
C ASP A 75 -0.05 21.82 -2.16
N GLU A 76 -0.50 20.63 -1.83
CA GLU A 76 -1.66 20.01 -2.47
C GLU A 76 -2.34 19.02 -1.50
N PHE A 77 -3.48 18.54 -1.91
CA PHE A 77 -4.16 17.41 -1.27
C PHE A 77 -3.71 16.11 -1.93
N LYS A 78 -3.40 15.09 -1.11
CA LYS A 78 -3.08 13.75 -1.57
C LYS A 78 -4.04 12.74 -0.95
N ALA A 79 -4.55 11.80 -1.75
CA ALA A 79 -5.36 10.70 -1.23
C ALA A 79 -5.07 9.39 -1.95
N GLN A 80 -5.27 8.28 -1.25
CA GLN A 80 -5.25 6.95 -1.83
C GLN A 80 -6.49 6.18 -1.38
N ILE A 81 -7.13 5.53 -2.35
CA ILE A 81 -8.20 4.56 -2.14
C ILE A 81 -7.71 3.23 -2.71
N SER A 82 -7.83 2.16 -1.93
CA SER A 82 -7.41 0.83 -2.34
C SER A 82 -8.37 -0.23 -1.81
N LEU A 83 -8.99 -0.95 -2.73
CA LEU A 83 -10.04 -1.92 -2.48
C LEU A 83 -9.68 -3.26 -3.11
N LYS A 84 -10.11 -4.35 -2.47
CA LYS A 84 -9.97 -5.73 -2.96
C LYS A 84 -11.34 -6.39 -2.98
N ILE A 85 -11.62 -7.10 -4.07
CA ILE A 85 -12.85 -7.87 -4.28
C ILE A 85 -12.44 -9.33 -4.47
N PRO A 86 -12.75 -10.22 -3.54
CA PRO A 86 -12.57 -11.66 -3.74
C PRO A 86 -13.54 -12.19 -4.82
N ILE A 87 -13.00 -12.62 -5.95
CA ILE A 87 -13.80 -13.22 -7.05
C ILE A 87 -14.15 -14.66 -6.68
N PHE A 88 -13.14 -15.44 -6.28
CA PHE A 88 -13.29 -16.81 -5.80
C PHE A 88 -12.46 -16.99 -4.54
N ARG A 89 -13.11 -17.37 -3.42
CA ARG A 89 -12.44 -17.57 -2.12
C ARG A 89 -11.73 -18.92 -2.02
N HIS A 90 -12.17 -19.92 -2.77
CA HIS A 90 -11.61 -21.26 -2.85
C HIS A 90 -11.50 -21.68 -4.30
N VAL A 91 -10.42 -21.29 -5.00
CA VAL A 91 -10.13 -21.72 -6.39
C VAL A 91 -9.94 -23.24 -6.44
N ILE A 92 -9.39 -23.81 -5.38
CA ILE A 92 -9.26 -25.26 -5.16
C ILE A 92 -10.01 -25.58 -3.89
N LYS A 93 -10.91 -26.59 -3.96
CA LYS A 93 -11.67 -27.06 -2.80
C LYS A 93 -10.74 -27.38 -1.63
N ASP A 94 -11.11 -26.95 -0.43
CA ASP A 94 -10.40 -27.16 0.83
C ASP A 94 -8.97 -26.56 0.90
N ARG A 95 -8.63 -25.64 -0.02
CA ARG A 95 -7.37 -24.89 -0.02
C ARG A 95 -7.62 -23.40 0.19
N PRO A 96 -6.78 -22.69 0.96
CA PRO A 96 -6.91 -21.26 1.19
C PRO A 96 -6.35 -20.43 0.00
N LEU A 97 -6.68 -20.86 -1.23
CA LEU A 97 -6.28 -20.19 -2.47
C LEU A 97 -7.46 -19.37 -3.00
N ALA A 98 -7.33 -18.06 -2.98
CA ALA A 98 -8.34 -17.13 -3.46
C ALA A 98 -7.89 -16.44 -4.76
N LEU A 99 -8.82 -16.19 -5.68
CA LEU A 99 -8.64 -15.27 -6.80
C LEU A 99 -9.28 -13.95 -6.44
N ASN A 100 -8.51 -12.89 -6.51
CA ASN A 100 -8.91 -11.55 -6.11
C ASN A 100 -8.71 -10.56 -7.28
N PHE A 101 -9.59 -9.57 -7.34
CA PHE A 101 -9.37 -8.32 -8.07
C PHE A 101 -9.12 -7.21 -7.06
N SER A 102 -8.19 -6.33 -7.34
CA SER A 102 -8.04 -5.10 -6.56
C SER A 102 -7.92 -3.87 -7.47
N TYR A 103 -8.26 -2.74 -6.90
CA TYR A 103 -8.14 -1.45 -7.54
C TYR A 103 -7.57 -0.45 -6.55
N THR A 104 -6.47 0.20 -6.94
CA THR A 104 -5.86 1.29 -6.18
C THR A 104 -5.88 2.56 -7.02
N GLN A 105 -6.27 3.66 -6.41
CA GLN A 105 -6.24 4.98 -7.02
C GLN A 105 -5.49 5.93 -6.11
N LEU A 106 -4.44 6.55 -6.65
CA LEU A 106 -3.64 7.58 -5.99
C LEU A 106 -3.93 8.92 -6.67
N MET A 107 -4.26 9.94 -5.88
CA MET A 107 -4.72 11.24 -6.37
C MET A 107 -3.91 12.36 -5.76
N TYR A 108 -3.55 13.34 -6.59
CA TYR A 108 -2.94 14.61 -6.21
C TYR A 108 -3.80 15.75 -6.73
N TRP A 109 -4.33 16.56 -5.83
CA TRP A 109 -5.26 17.63 -6.15
C TRP A 109 -4.69 18.98 -5.70
N GLN A 110 -4.52 19.89 -6.65
CA GLN A 110 -4.09 21.27 -6.42
C GLN A 110 -5.26 22.09 -5.84
N VAL A 111 -5.72 21.70 -4.67
CA VAL A 111 -6.90 22.28 -4.01
C VAL A 111 -6.68 23.73 -3.56
N TYR A 112 -5.43 24.12 -3.35
CA TYR A 112 -5.03 25.47 -2.92
C TYR A 112 -4.74 26.40 -4.10
N ALA A 113 -4.71 25.88 -5.33
CA ALA A 113 -4.48 26.68 -6.53
C ALA A 113 -5.68 27.58 -6.85
N LYS A 114 -5.44 28.71 -7.53
CA LYS A 114 -6.49 29.63 -7.97
C LYS A 114 -7.55 28.94 -8.84
N SER A 115 -7.13 28.09 -9.77
CA SER A 115 -8.00 27.16 -10.50
C SER A 115 -7.71 25.76 -10.02
N GLN A 116 -8.61 25.17 -9.24
CA GLN A 116 -8.45 23.86 -8.63
C GLN A 116 -8.57 22.74 -9.67
N TYR A 117 -7.70 21.72 -9.60
CA TYR A 117 -7.73 20.58 -10.50
C TYR A 117 -6.95 19.41 -9.94
N PHE A 118 -7.26 18.20 -10.39
CA PHE A 118 -6.40 17.04 -10.15
C PHE A 118 -5.15 17.14 -11.01
N ARG A 119 -4.01 17.34 -10.36
CA ARG A 119 -2.71 17.40 -11.02
C ARG A 119 -2.34 16.08 -11.63
N GLU A 120 -2.55 15.01 -10.87
CA GLU A 120 -2.25 13.65 -11.29
C GLU A 120 -3.19 12.66 -10.59
N THR A 121 -3.58 11.63 -11.33
CA THR A 121 -4.30 10.48 -10.80
C THR A 121 -3.69 9.23 -11.38
N ASN A 122 -3.29 8.29 -10.53
CA ASN A 122 -2.79 7.01 -10.95
C ASN A 122 -3.79 5.91 -10.64
N TYR A 123 -4.06 5.06 -11.62
CA TYR A 123 -5.02 3.97 -11.58
C TYR A 123 -4.26 2.65 -11.63
N GLU A 124 -4.53 1.73 -10.69
CA GLU A 124 -3.79 0.48 -10.57
C GLU A 124 -4.75 -0.69 -10.31
N PRO A 125 -5.39 -1.25 -11.36
CA PRO A 125 -6.08 -2.52 -11.28
C PRO A 125 -5.11 -3.69 -11.23
N GLU A 126 -5.46 -4.72 -10.42
CA GLU A 126 -4.68 -5.96 -10.26
C GLU A 126 -5.61 -7.17 -10.26
N LEU A 127 -5.15 -8.28 -10.83
CA LEU A 127 -5.78 -9.59 -10.73
C LEU A 127 -4.74 -10.57 -10.17
N PHE A 128 -5.04 -11.25 -9.07
CA PHE A 128 -4.06 -12.10 -8.41
C PHE A 128 -4.65 -13.29 -7.67
N LEU A 129 -3.88 -14.36 -7.63
CA LEU A 129 -4.05 -15.48 -6.72
C LEU A 129 -3.36 -15.17 -5.40
N GLU A 130 -4.04 -15.42 -4.29
CA GLU A 130 -3.51 -15.27 -2.94
C GLU A 130 -3.65 -16.58 -2.17
N ASN A 131 -2.55 -17.06 -1.57
CA ASN A 131 -2.55 -18.26 -0.73
C ASN A 131 -1.95 -17.98 0.64
N TYR A 132 -2.64 -18.43 1.69
CA TYR A 132 -2.15 -18.40 3.06
C TYR A 132 -1.60 -19.77 3.45
N PHE A 133 -0.27 -19.91 3.50
CA PHE A 133 0.37 -21.18 3.83
C PHE A 133 0.29 -21.52 5.31
N ASN A 134 0.36 -20.49 6.16
CA ASN A 134 0.22 -20.58 7.60
C ASN A 134 -0.13 -19.20 8.20
N PRO A 135 -0.35 -19.07 9.54
CA PRO A 135 -0.67 -17.79 10.18
C PRO A 135 0.40 -16.69 10.05
N TYR A 136 1.59 -17.03 9.57
CA TYR A 136 2.73 -16.10 9.50
C TYR A 136 3.17 -15.80 8.06
N PHE A 137 2.73 -16.60 7.08
CA PHE A 137 3.22 -16.49 5.72
C PHE A 137 2.11 -16.65 4.68
N ALA A 138 2.05 -15.68 3.76
CA ALA A 138 1.21 -15.71 2.58
C ALA A 138 1.99 -15.28 1.34
N ALA A 139 1.53 -15.72 0.16
CA ALA A 139 2.07 -15.29 -1.11
C ALA A 139 0.95 -14.92 -2.09
N GLN A 140 1.27 -14.01 -2.99
CA GLN A 140 0.43 -13.62 -4.13
C GLN A 140 1.21 -13.81 -5.42
N LEU A 141 0.48 -14.18 -6.48
CA LEU A 141 0.97 -14.19 -7.87
C LEU A 141 -0.06 -13.47 -8.72
N GLY A 142 0.31 -12.42 -9.44
CA GLY A 142 -0.66 -11.59 -10.11
C GLY A 142 -0.14 -10.81 -11.30
N LEU A 143 -1.11 -10.19 -11.96
CA LEU A 143 -0.92 -9.22 -13.03
C LEU A 143 -1.39 -7.85 -12.54
N ASN A 144 -0.64 -6.83 -12.90
CA ASN A 144 -0.88 -5.47 -12.48
C ASN A 144 -0.73 -4.54 -13.69
N HIS A 145 -1.70 -3.67 -13.88
CA HIS A 145 -1.61 -2.52 -14.77
C HIS A 145 -1.55 -1.25 -13.93
N GLN A 146 -0.71 -0.31 -14.31
CA GLN A 146 -0.73 1.03 -13.72
C GLN A 146 -0.64 2.08 -14.82
N SER A 147 -1.54 3.05 -14.78
CA SER A 147 -1.60 4.16 -15.73
C SER A 147 -2.06 5.45 -15.07
N ASN A 148 -1.81 6.58 -15.72
CA ASN A 148 -2.32 7.86 -15.25
C ASN A 148 -3.56 8.35 -16.01
N GLY A 149 -4.06 7.58 -16.98
CA GLY A 149 -5.27 7.91 -17.73
C GLY A 149 -5.16 9.17 -18.59
N ARG A 150 -3.94 9.66 -18.82
CA ARG A 150 -3.68 10.81 -19.70
C ARG A 150 -3.39 10.35 -21.11
N GLY A 151 -3.45 11.25 -22.07
CA GLY A 151 -3.05 11.02 -23.46
C GLY A 151 -1.87 11.88 -23.88
N GLY A 152 -1.31 11.55 -25.07
CA GLY A 152 -0.21 12.29 -25.68
C GLY A 152 1.06 12.25 -24.83
N SER A 153 1.83 13.33 -24.82
CA SER A 153 3.11 13.42 -24.12
C SER A 153 3.05 13.22 -22.59
N LEU A 154 1.86 13.33 -22.01
CA LEU A 154 1.63 13.16 -20.57
C LEU A 154 1.23 11.73 -20.19
N GLU A 155 1.02 10.84 -21.16
CA GLU A 155 0.65 9.45 -20.91
C GLU A 155 1.79 8.70 -20.24
N ARG A 156 1.45 7.93 -19.21
CA ARG A 156 2.35 6.99 -18.54
C ARG A 156 1.57 5.72 -18.22
N SER A 157 2.15 4.57 -18.55
CA SER A 157 1.62 3.29 -18.14
C SER A 157 2.67 2.18 -18.17
N TRP A 158 2.44 1.12 -17.42
CA TRP A 158 3.21 -0.12 -17.46
C TRP A 158 2.41 -1.31 -16.99
N ASN A 159 2.76 -2.49 -17.49
CA ASN A 159 2.15 -3.78 -17.14
C ASN A 159 3.19 -4.67 -16.49
N ARG A 160 2.82 -5.31 -15.38
CA ARG A 160 3.72 -6.11 -14.57
C ARG A 160 3.11 -7.47 -14.23
N ALA A 161 3.89 -8.54 -14.37
CA ALA A 161 3.63 -9.81 -13.69
C ALA A 161 4.42 -9.80 -12.39
N TYR A 162 3.79 -10.11 -11.26
CA TYR A 162 4.45 -9.99 -9.96
C TYR A 162 4.23 -11.19 -9.05
N THR A 163 5.17 -11.39 -8.16
CA THR A 163 5.06 -12.20 -6.95
C THR A 163 5.16 -11.28 -5.74
N GLN A 164 4.33 -11.51 -4.73
CA GLN A 164 4.39 -10.80 -3.47
C GLN A 164 4.40 -11.79 -2.31
N LEU A 165 5.38 -11.63 -1.43
CA LEU A 165 5.58 -12.45 -0.24
C LEU A 165 5.26 -11.61 0.99
N LYS A 166 4.35 -12.10 1.83
CA LYS A 166 3.96 -11.47 3.08
C LYS A 166 4.37 -12.34 4.24
N TRP A 167 5.13 -11.79 5.16
CA TRP A 167 5.47 -12.43 6.42
C TRP A 167 5.02 -11.53 7.58
N THR A 168 4.47 -12.13 8.65
CA THR A 168 4.09 -11.41 9.86
C THR A 168 4.49 -12.20 11.09
N GLY A 169 4.90 -11.52 12.13
CA GLY A 169 5.23 -12.12 13.42
C GLY A 169 5.77 -11.08 14.39
N ASN A 170 5.48 -11.28 15.67
CA ASN A 170 6.01 -10.47 16.76
C ASN A 170 5.91 -8.94 16.52
N ARG A 171 4.72 -8.45 16.09
CA ARG A 171 4.42 -7.04 15.75
C ARG A 171 5.03 -6.53 14.44
N TRP A 172 5.70 -7.38 13.66
CA TRP A 172 6.26 -7.02 12.36
C TRP A 172 5.39 -7.53 11.21
N LEU A 173 5.32 -6.75 10.15
CA LEU A 173 4.91 -7.16 8.81
C LEU A 173 6.06 -6.87 7.86
N VAL A 174 6.44 -7.86 7.07
CA VAL A 174 7.34 -7.73 5.92
C VAL A 174 6.56 -8.08 4.67
N ASN A 175 6.55 -7.20 3.69
CA ASN A 175 5.87 -7.40 2.41
C ASN A 175 6.87 -7.09 1.30
N LEU A 176 7.33 -8.13 0.60
CA LEU A 176 8.24 -8.03 -0.53
C LEU A 176 7.49 -8.34 -1.82
N ARG A 177 7.48 -7.39 -2.75
CA ARG A 177 6.92 -7.56 -4.10
C ARG A 177 8.05 -7.49 -5.12
N LEU A 178 8.10 -8.48 -6.02
CA LEU A 178 9.02 -8.56 -7.13
C LEU A 178 8.22 -8.66 -8.43
N TRP A 179 8.65 -7.97 -9.49
CA TRP A 179 7.94 -8.00 -10.77
C TRP A 179 8.84 -8.03 -11.98
N ALA A 180 8.28 -8.49 -13.09
CA ALA A 180 8.81 -8.35 -14.43
C ALA A 180 7.82 -7.53 -15.29
N LEU A 181 8.34 -6.77 -16.23
CA LEU A 181 7.50 -6.10 -17.24
C LEU A 181 6.94 -7.14 -18.21
N ILE A 182 5.64 -7.09 -18.50
CA ILE A 182 4.99 -7.98 -19.45
C ILE A 182 5.28 -7.53 -20.87
N ASP A 183 5.12 -6.23 -21.13
CA ASP A 183 5.54 -5.57 -22.36
C ASP A 183 6.70 -4.65 -22.02
N LYS A 184 7.83 -4.83 -22.70
CA LYS A 184 8.78 -3.75 -22.80
C LYS A 184 8.05 -2.65 -23.57
N ALA A 185 7.85 -1.52 -22.93
CA ALA A 185 7.16 -0.36 -23.50
C ALA A 185 7.93 0.22 -24.70
N GLU A 186 8.15 -0.61 -25.73
CA GLU A 186 8.69 -0.20 -27.03
C GLU A 186 7.61 0.46 -27.90
N SER A 187 6.37 0.52 -27.40
CA SER A 187 5.35 1.36 -28.00
C SER A 187 5.86 2.81 -27.93
N SER A 188 6.10 3.40 -29.09
CA SER A 188 6.46 4.82 -29.23
C SER A 188 5.43 5.77 -28.59
N ASP A 189 4.28 5.25 -28.20
CA ASP A 189 3.16 5.97 -27.64
C ASP A 189 3.22 6.06 -26.11
N LEU A 190 3.99 5.19 -25.43
CA LEU A 190 4.21 5.26 -23.99
C LEU A 190 5.44 6.11 -23.68
N HIS A 191 5.24 7.27 -23.08
CA HIS A 191 6.31 8.24 -22.80
C HIS A 191 7.11 7.91 -21.53
N ASN A 192 7.30 6.60 -21.22
CA ASN A 192 8.07 6.12 -20.09
C ASN A 192 8.93 4.87 -20.39
N PRO A 193 9.75 4.86 -21.47
CA PRO A 193 10.49 3.66 -21.91
C PRO A 193 11.54 3.19 -20.89
N ASP A 194 11.99 4.06 -20.01
CA ASP A 194 13.00 3.82 -18.99
C ASP A 194 12.45 3.75 -17.56
N ILE A 195 11.14 3.53 -17.40
CA ILE A 195 10.48 3.52 -16.09
C ILE A 195 11.12 2.52 -15.11
N ALA A 196 11.49 1.33 -15.58
CA ALA A 196 12.14 0.32 -14.76
C ALA A 196 13.55 0.73 -14.29
N HIS A 197 14.24 1.61 -15.04
CA HIS A 197 15.52 2.17 -14.60
C HIS A 197 15.38 3.01 -13.34
N PHE A 198 14.28 3.76 -13.21
CA PHE A 198 14.01 4.60 -12.03
C PHE A 198 13.27 3.85 -10.94
N LEU A 199 12.24 3.08 -11.28
CA LEU A 199 11.35 2.44 -10.31
C LEU A 199 11.68 0.97 -10.03
N GLY A 200 12.65 0.36 -10.75
CA GLY A 200 13.16 -0.99 -10.51
C GLY A 200 12.15 -2.10 -10.72
N HIS A 201 12.47 -3.26 -10.12
CA HIS A 201 11.68 -4.49 -10.19
C HIS A 201 11.27 -5.02 -8.81
N ASP A 202 11.41 -4.21 -7.77
CA ASP A 202 11.14 -4.60 -6.38
C ASP A 202 10.51 -3.47 -5.58
N ASN A 203 9.74 -3.88 -4.55
CA ASN A 203 9.22 -3.00 -3.50
C ASN A 203 9.20 -3.78 -2.20
N LEU A 204 9.75 -3.21 -1.14
CA LEU A 204 9.79 -3.78 0.21
C LEU A 204 9.08 -2.85 1.18
N VAL A 205 8.08 -3.38 1.88
CA VAL A 205 7.42 -2.70 3.01
C VAL A 205 7.77 -3.43 4.31
N LEU A 206 8.31 -2.68 5.25
CA LEU A 206 8.57 -3.11 6.63
C LEU A 206 7.65 -2.31 7.54
N SER A 207 6.75 -2.97 8.26
CA SER A 207 5.85 -2.30 9.19
C SER A 207 6.00 -2.87 10.59
N HIS A 208 5.93 -2.02 11.59
CA HIS A 208 6.08 -2.39 12.99
C HIS A 208 5.05 -1.68 13.87
N GLN A 209 4.43 -2.46 14.75
CA GLN A 209 3.59 -1.92 15.81
C GLN A 209 4.46 -1.57 17.02
N LEU A 210 4.63 -0.28 17.23
CA LEU A 210 5.38 0.30 18.34
C LEU A 210 4.59 0.22 19.66
N PRO A 211 5.24 0.48 20.84
CA PRO A 211 4.53 0.68 22.09
C PRO A 211 3.53 1.84 22.01
N GLY A 212 2.42 1.77 22.79
CA GLY A 212 1.41 2.82 22.83
C GLY A 212 0.57 2.93 21.56
N ASP A 213 0.36 1.81 20.85
CA ASP A 213 -0.50 1.68 19.67
C ASP A 213 -0.04 2.47 18.41
N TRP A 214 1.15 3.07 18.46
CA TRP A 214 1.78 3.65 17.28
C TRP A 214 2.12 2.57 16.26
N LYS A 215 1.98 2.87 14.98
CA LYS A 215 2.42 2.01 13.88
C LYS A 215 3.33 2.81 12.96
N ALA A 216 4.50 2.25 12.64
CA ALA A 216 5.45 2.83 11.70
C ALA A 216 5.65 1.89 10.52
N SER A 217 5.78 2.45 9.33
CA SER A 217 6.14 1.68 8.14
C SER A 217 7.25 2.37 7.37
N LEU A 218 8.13 1.55 6.81
CA LEU A 218 9.16 1.93 5.86
C LEU A 218 8.89 1.22 4.55
N GLU A 219 8.73 1.96 3.48
CA GLU A 219 8.59 1.46 2.13
C GLU A 219 9.81 1.86 1.30
N LEU A 220 10.40 0.88 0.64
CA LEU A 220 11.59 1.01 -0.20
C LEU A 220 11.28 0.47 -1.58
N GLN A 221 11.68 1.16 -2.62
CA GLN A 221 11.53 0.71 -4.01
C GLN A 221 12.85 0.84 -4.77
N ASN A 222 13.10 -0.08 -5.70
CA ASN A 222 14.31 -0.16 -6.50
C ASN A 222 15.57 -0.41 -5.63
N LEU A 223 15.51 -1.45 -4.79
CA LEU A 223 16.64 -1.86 -3.95
C LEU A 223 17.85 -2.30 -4.77
N GLU A 224 17.62 -2.85 -5.97
CA GLU A 224 18.67 -3.27 -6.91
C GLU A 224 19.59 -2.11 -7.33
N SER A 225 19.10 -0.86 -7.30
CA SER A 225 19.91 0.33 -7.57
C SER A 225 20.77 0.78 -6.37
N GLY A 226 20.72 0.08 -5.23
CA GLY A 226 21.37 0.51 -3.99
C GLY A 226 20.78 1.82 -3.45
N LEU A 227 19.48 2.07 -3.66
CA LEU A 227 18.76 3.29 -3.28
C LEU A 227 19.24 4.58 -3.99
N GLN A 228 20.00 4.45 -5.06
CA GLN A 228 20.36 5.61 -5.90
C GLN A 228 19.16 6.10 -6.72
N ARG A 229 18.25 5.20 -7.02
CA ARG A 229 16.95 5.41 -7.69
C ARG A 229 15.84 4.77 -6.87
N GLY A 230 14.59 4.88 -7.36
CA GLY A 230 13.44 4.50 -6.56
C GLY A 230 13.18 5.50 -5.44
N PHE A 231 12.55 5.05 -4.37
CA PHE A 231 12.20 5.93 -3.26
C PHE A 231 12.30 5.24 -1.91
N VAL A 232 12.34 6.08 -0.89
CA VAL A 232 12.11 5.74 0.51
C VAL A 232 10.88 6.50 0.99
N GLN A 233 9.91 5.79 1.56
CA GLN A 233 8.74 6.40 2.19
C GLN A 233 8.61 5.89 3.63
N VAL A 234 8.45 6.82 4.56
CA VAL A 234 8.19 6.54 5.97
C VAL A 234 6.79 7.01 6.31
N THR A 235 6.05 6.18 7.03
CA THR A 235 4.73 6.54 7.53
C THR A 235 4.63 6.25 9.03
N LEU A 236 3.83 7.07 9.71
CA LEU A 236 3.53 6.92 11.12
C LEU A 236 2.04 7.12 11.32
N SER A 237 1.40 6.21 12.06
CA SER A 237 -0.03 6.32 12.39
C SER A 237 -0.29 6.09 13.87
N TYR A 238 -1.36 6.74 14.39
CA TYR A 238 -1.84 6.59 15.76
C TYR A 238 -3.38 6.54 15.76
N PRO A 239 -4.02 5.52 16.35
CA PRO A 239 -5.46 5.38 16.37
C PRO A 239 -6.12 6.49 17.21
N ILE A 240 -7.11 7.16 16.62
CA ILE A 240 -7.96 8.17 17.31
C ILE A 240 -9.39 7.69 17.49
N LEU A 241 -9.85 6.81 16.59
CA LEU A 241 -11.13 6.13 16.65
C LEU A 241 -10.92 4.65 16.28
N GLN A 242 -11.95 3.82 16.44
CA GLN A 242 -11.87 2.38 16.17
C GLN A 242 -11.39 2.06 14.74
N SER A 243 -11.76 2.88 13.75
CA SER A 243 -11.43 2.66 12.34
C SER A 243 -10.71 3.86 11.70
N LEU A 244 -10.12 4.75 12.50
CA LEU A 244 -9.48 5.97 12.01
C LEU A 244 -8.24 6.29 12.81
N SER A 245 -7.13 6.53 12.12
CA SER A 245 -5.86 6.95 12.74
C SER A 245 -5.41 8.31 12.18
N VAL A 246 -4.74 9.11 12.99
CA VAL A 246 -3.90 10.19 12.46
C VAL A 246 -2.77 9.57 11.67
N TYR A 247 -2.37 10.21 10.58
CA TYR A 247 -1.41 9.66 9.64
C TYR A 247 -0.43 10.73 9.16
N GLY A 248 0.85 10.42 9.27
CA GLY A 248 1.95 11.21 8.72
C GLY A 248 2.71 10.40 7.68
N GLN A 249 3.14 11.05 6.60
CA GLN A 249 3.92 10.46 5.53
C GLN A 249 5.06 11.38 5.12
N VAL A 250 6.25 10.80 4.95
CA VAL A 250 7.43 11.44 4.34
C VAL A 250 7.90 10.57 3.20
N PHE A 251 8.11 11.16 2.04
CA PHE A 251 8.59 10.53 0.82
C PHE A 251 9.88 11.20 0.36
N SER A 252 10.84 10.42 -0.15
CA SER A 252 12.04 10.95 -0.79
C SER A 252 12.52 10.00 -1.89
N GLY A 253 12.64 10.50 -3.11
CA GLY A 253 13.10 9.71 -4.24
C GLY A 253 12.40 10.04 -5.54
N TYR A 254 12.30 9.04 -6.41
CA TYR A 254 11.69 9.09 -7.74
C TYR A 254 10.30 8.45 -7.71
N GLY A 255 9.40 8.86 -8.62
CA GLY A 255 8.10 8.22 -8.76
C GLY A 255 7.11 8.55 -7.65
N GLN A 256 7.11 9.78 -7.13
CA GLN A 256 6.05 10.27 -6.25
C GLN A 256 4.67 10.03 -6.87
N SER A 257 4.55 10.28 -8.16
CA SER A 257 3.43 9.88 -9.02
C SER A 257 3.96 9.27 -10.32
N LEU A 258 3.08 8.63 -11.10
CA LEU A 258 3.51 7.91 -12.29
C LEU A 258 4.12 8.83 -13.36
N ILE A 259 3.59 10.04 -13.53
CA ILE A 259 4.16 11.02 -14.48
C ILE A 259 5.54 11.52 -14.03
N GLU A 260 5.81 11.46 -12.72
CA GLU A 260 7.05 11.88 -12.08
C GLU A 260 8.03 10.71 -11.87
N TYR A 261 7.87 9.59 -12.60
CA TYR A 261 8.67 8.38 -12.41
C TYR A 261 10.19 8.63 -12.44
N ASN A 262 10.64 9.61 -13.23
CA ASN A 262 12.04 10.00 -13.39
C ASN A 262 12.40 11.36 -12.74
N HIS A 263 11.51 11.91 -11.92
CA HIS A 263 11.74 13.15 -11.18
C HIS A 263 11.97 12.87 -9.69
N ARG A 264 13.09 13.40 -9.16
CA ARG A 264 13.43 13.22 -7.74
C ARG A 264 12.90 14.38 -6.90
N THR A 265 12.14 14.03 -5.86
CA THR A 265 11.59 15.01 -4.92
C THR A 265 11.60 14.50 -3.49
N THR A 266 11.36 15.38 -2.54
CA THR A 266 11.07 15.06 -1.14
C THR A 266 9.77 15.74 -0.74
N SER A 267 8.88 14.98 -0.12
CA SER A 267 7.55 15.47 0.22
C SER A 267 7.15 14.98 1.60
N ALA A 268 6.29 15.73 2.26
CA ALA A 268 5.73 15.36 3.55
C ALA A 268 4.26 15.76 3.64
N GLY A 269 3.47 14.96 4.33
CA GLY A 269 2.05 15.27 4.52
C GLY A 269 1.49 14.71 5.81
N ILE A 270 0.37 15.29 6.23
CA ILE A 270 -0.36 14.90 7.43
C ILE A 270 -1.84 14.80 7.14
N GLY A 271 -2.51 13.84 7.78
CA GLY A 271 -3.95 13.64 7.64
C GLY A 271 -4.44 12.44 8.42
N ILE A 272 -5.27 11.64 7.79
CA ILE A 272 -5.93 10.48 8.39
C ILE A 272 -5.81 9.25 7.50
N VAL A 273 -5.85 8.08 8.13
CA VAL A 273 -5.86 6.78 7.46
C VAL A 273 -6.94 5.88 8.06
N LEU A 274 -7.68 5.17 7.20
CA LEU A 274 -8.69 4.18 7.61
C LEU A 274 -8.03 2.83 7.92
N ASN A 275 -7.08 2.42 7.10
CA ASN A 275 -6.23 1.26 7.32
C ASN A 275 -4.81 1.57 6.84
N ASP A 276 -3.83 1.17 7.59
CA ASP A 276 -2.43 1.16 7.17
C ASP A 276 -1.98 -0.27 6.77
N TRP A 277 -0.67 -0.49 6.61
CA TRP A 277 -0.15 -1.81 6.23
C TRP A 277 -0.38 -2.91 7.29
N VAL A 278 -0.61 -2.55 8.54
CA VAL A 278 -0.79 -3.46 9.70
C VAL A 278 -2.18 -3.41 10.32
N SER A 279 -3.15 -2.79 9.65
CA SER A 279 -4.54 -2.71 10.12
C SER A 279 -5.37 -3.89 9.68
#